data_33f0e1882a1eb66dc1fa807189ea8098
#
_entry.id   33f0e1882a1eb66dc1fa807189ea8098
#
_cell.length_a   1.000
_cell.length_b   1.000
_cell.length_c   1.000
_cell.angle_alpha   90.00
_cell.angle_beta   90.00
_cell.angle_gamma   90.00
#
_symmetry.space_group_name_H-M   'P 1'
#
loop_
_entity.id
_entity.type
_entity.pdbx_description
1 polymer ?
#
loop_
_entity_poly.entity_id
_entity_poly.type
_entity_poly.pdbx_seq_one_letter_code
_entity_poly.pdbx_strand_id
1 'polypeptide(L)'
;VGLLVLGLAVGATGTAFGSTDLLTIGTLPVLLVVLGMLAVGVVDPGRGQGLRTRRTVQPDPVHVGRTADVQVEVGLARGASRARLTDLQLREQAAVELSGGRPLRATVAREPRAVRLRYPVQATRRGRWALGPLVVTRTDPFGVARVRATLGARETVTVWPSVVDLPVPRELLVAEPERSVVGARSPAPDDAALRDYRVGDDLRRVHWPSSARRGELVVRSDERAGMRPVTVLLDQPAPGDALEWCISLAASVALATHGAGHPTHLLTGTATDDPHAARLEAPGRQQLLDATVDLTGQPDAAAAEAALLAEIRGLDDADGGSGLVIAVLGPQGPAGRAALAGVSQTRPGWALVRGSADDENATATARQLRRAGWRVVQAEPGADLEATWWRLTGGAA
;
A
#
# COMPACT_ATOMS: atom_id res chain seq x y z
N VAL A 1 33.89 27.41 14.03
CA VAL A 1 33.63 28.58 14.90
C VAL A 1 34.80 28.70 15.91
N GLY A 2 35.17 27.67 16.68
CA GLY A 2 36.24 27.75 17.70
C GLY A 2 37.56 28.24 17.15
N LEU A 3 37.98 27.72 15.98
CA LEU A 3 39.27 28.10 15.37
C LEU A 3 39.27 29.58 14.93
N LEU A 4 38.16 30.08 14.45
CA LEU A 4 37.99 31.47 14.04
C LEU A 4 38.05 32.41 15.27
N VAL A 5 37.35 32.04 16.35
CA VAL A 5 37.39 32.78 17.61
C VAL A 5 38.77 32.80 18.20
N LEU A 6 39.47 31.64 18.21
CA LEU A 6 40.83 31.56 18.68
C LEU A 6 41.77 32.45 17.86
N GLY A 7 41.72 32.40 16.54
CA GLY A 7 42.51 33.23 15.66
C GLY A 7 42.30 34.74 15.86
N LEU A 8 41.03 35.14 15.99
CA LEU A 8 40.67 36.54 16.29
C LEU A 8 41.12 36.98 17.67
N ALA A 9 40.99 36.11 18.69
CA ALA A 9 41.43 36.40 20.04
C ALA A 9 42.97 36.59 20.10
N VAL A 10 43.74 35.69 19.49
CA VAL A 10 45.20 35.79 19.41
C VAL A 10 45.65 37.01 18.63
N GLY A 11 44.97 37.27 17.49
CA GLY A 11 45.22 38.49 16.70
C GLY A 11 44.96 39.81 17.49
N ALA A 12 43.83 39.85 18.21
CA ALA A 12 43.47 40.99 19.06
C ALA A 12 44.49 41.20 20.20
N THR A 13 44.98 40.08 20.80
CA THR A 13 46.04 40.12 21.79
C THR A 13 47.36 40.64 21.18
N GLY A 14 47.68 40.20 19.95
CA GLY A 14 48.85 40.67 19.21
C GLY A 14 48.82 42.17 18.92
N THR A 15 47.65 42.72 18.56
CA THR A 15 47.49 44.20 18.39
C THR A 15 47.65 44.95 19.71
N ALA A 16 47.07 44.43 20.80
CA ALA A 16 47.12 45.05 22.10
C ALA A 16 48.56 45.12 22.66
N PHE A 17 49.40 44.10 22.41
CA PHE A 17 50.78 44.02 22.85
C PHE A 17 51.81 44.47 21.80
N GLY A 18 51.40 44.91 20.63
CA GLY A 18 52.27 45.29 19.53
C GLY A 18 53.15 44.19 18.99
N SER A 19 52.76 42.91 19.18
CA SER A 19 53.53 41.75 18.78
C SER A 19 53.15 41.28 17.36
N THR A 20 54.09 41.43 16.43
CA THR A 20 53.93 40.96 15.04
C THR A 20 53.83 39.42 14.96
N ASP A 21 54.47 38.68 15.85
CA ASP A 21 54.44 37.22 15.90
C ASP A 21 53.04 36.72 16.30
N LEU A 22 52.44 37.31 17.32
CA LEU A 22 51.06 36.98 17.73
C LEU A 22 50.03 37.34 16.65
N LEU A 23 50.21 38.45 15.93
CA LEU A 23 49.41 38.83 14.79
C LEU A 23 49.47 37.77 13.69
N THR A 24 50.70 37.32 13.35
CA THR A 24 50.90 36.30 12.31
C THR A 24 50.30 34.99 12.73
N ILE A 25 50.51 34.53 13.98
CA ILE A 25 49.90 33.30 14.52
C ILE A 25 48.37 33.40 14.52
N GLY A 26 47.80 34.53 14.86
CA GLY A 26 46.32 34.75 14.88
C GLY A 26 45.70 34.78 13.49
N THR A 27 46.41 35.30 12.47
CA THR A 27 45.88 35.32 11.09
C THR A 27 45.81 33.98 10.42
N LEU A 28 46.68 33.02 10.76
CA LEU A 28 46.72 31.68 10.19
C LEU A 28 45.39 30.91 10.35
N PRO A 29 44.80 30.75 11.54
CA PRO A 29 43.53 30.08 11.73
C PRO A 29 42.39 30.79 11.01
N VAL A 30 42.40 32.15 10.99
CA VAL A 30 41.39 32.93 10.27
C VAL A 30 41.49 32.67 8.77
N LEU A 31 42.68 32.72 8.20
CA LEU A 31 42.91 32.45 6.78
C LEU A 31 42.52 31.02 6.42
N LEU A 32 42.82 30.04 7.27
CA LEU A 32 42.43 28.65 7.07
C LEU A 32 40.89 28.49 7.01
N VAL A 33 40.14 29.17 7.90
CA VAL A 33 38.70 29.14 7.91
C VAL A 33 38.13 29.81 6.65
N VAL A 34 38.68 30.96 6.25
CA VAL A 34 38.25 31.68 5.04
C VAL A 34 38.51 30.82 3.79
N LEU A 35 39.68 30.22 3.67
CA LEU A 35 40.02 29.32 2.56
C LEU A 35 39.09 28.08 2.54
N GLY A 36 38.83 27.49 3.70
CA GLY A 36 37.92 26.38 3.85
C GLY A 36 36.50 26.74 3.41
N MET A 37 35.99 27.91 3.83
CA MET A 37 34.69 28.42 3.42
C MET A 37 34.63 28.68 1.90
N LEU A 38 35.68 29.28 1.34
CA LEU A 38 35.77 29.49 -0.12
C LEU A 38 35.81 28.17 -0.87
N ALA A 39 36.62 27.20 -0.40
CA ALA A 39 36.73 25.89 -1.04
C ALA A 39 35.39 25.13 -1.06
N VAL A 40 34.58 25.29 -0.02
CA VAL A 40 33.25 24.67 0.08
C VAL A 40 32.21 25.54 -0.64
N GLY A 41 32.24 26.87 -0.52
CA GLY A 41 31.27 27.78 -1.08
C GLY A 41 31.30 27.90 -2.62
N VAL A 42 32.47 27.75 -3.23
CA VAL A 42 32.62 27.72 -4.71
C VAL A 42 31.97 26.49 -5.33
N VAL A 43 31.74 25.44 -4.53
CA VAL A 43 31.17 24.18 -5.00
C VAL A 43 29.94 23.83 -4.16
N ASP A 44 28.89 24.67 -4.26
CA ASP A 44 27.60 24.38 -3.65
C ASP A 44 26.94 23.18 -4.37
N PRO A 45 26.86 22.00 -3.73
CA PRO A 45 26.19 20.83 -4.33
C PRO A 45 24.67 21.02 -4.45
N GLY A 46 24.07 21.99 -3.74
CA GLY A 46 22.64 22.22 -3.67
C GLY A 46 22.07 23.12 -4.77
N ARG A 47 22.90 23.92 -5.44
CA ARG A 47 22.42 24.82 -6.51
C ARG A 47 22.24 24.18 -7.89
N GLY A 48 21.89 22.89 -7.94
CA GLY A 48 21.18 22.25 -9.07
C GLY A 48 21.92 22.07 -10.39
N GLN A 49 23.11 22.60 -10.57
CA GLN A 49 23.73 22.64 -11.89
C GLN A 49 24.83 21.59 -12.14
N GLY A 50 25.07 20.69 -11.24
CA GLY A 50 26.21 19.76 -11.38
C GLY A 50 25.97 18.30 -11.06
N LEU A 51 24.94 17.97 -10.29
CA LEU A 51 24.65 16.62 -9.89
C LEU A 51 23.21 16.25 -10.25
N ARG A 52 23.02 15.03 -10.74
CA ARG A 52 21.70 14.44 -10.98
C ARG A 52 21.59 13.17 -10.16
N THR A 53 20.42 12.94 -9.58
CA THR A 53 20.09 11.71 -8.86
C THR A 53 19.02 10.96 -9.60
N ARG A 54 19.16 9.64 -9.66
CA ARG A 54 18.14 8.72 -10.12
C ARG A 54 18.00 7.63 -9.06
N ARG A 55 16.79 7.37 -8.61
CA ARG A 55 16.49 6.30 -7.65
C ARG A 55 15.65 5.25 -8.34
N THR A 56 15.89 4.00 -8.01
CA THR A 56 15.06 2.86 -8.42
C THR A 56 14.88 1.96 -7.22
N VAL A 57 13.64 1.51 -7.02
CA VAL A 57 13.25 0.59 -5.95
C VAL A 57 12.76 -0.70 -6.62
N GLN A 58 13.21 -1.85 -6.13
CA GLN A 58 12.81 -3.15 -6.69
C GLN A 58 12.67 -4.19 -5.58
N PRO A 59 11.48 -4.82 -5.44
CA PRO A 59 10.24 -4.55 -6.16
C PRO A 59 9.57 -3.24 -5.71
N ASP A 60 8.76 -2.63 -6.57
CA ASP A 60 7.88 -1.52 -6.26
C ASP A 60 6.53 -1.80 -6.97
N PRO A 61 5.44 -1.96 -6.22
CA PRO A 61 5.30 -1.94 -4.76
C PRO A 61 5.95 -3.12 -4.02
N VAL A 62 6.19 -2.94 -2.72
CA VAL A 62 6.75 -3.97 -1.83
C VAL A 62 5.72 -4.40 -0.79
N HIS A 63 5.71 -5.68 -0.39
CA HIS A 63 4.84 -6.16 0.69
C HIS A 63 5.45 -5.95 2.07
N VAL A 64 4.59 -5.75 3.08
CA VAL A 64 5.00 -5.75 4.50
C VAL A 64 5.80 -7.02 4.83
N GLY A 65 6.88 -6.85 5.59
CA GLY A 65 7.78 -7.95 5.95
C GLY A 65 8.79 -8.34 4.87
N ARG A 66 8.63 -7.84 3.63
CA ARG A 66 9.58 -8.08 2.55
C ARG A 66 10.59 -6.93 2.42
N THR A 67 11.71 -7.24 1.81
CA THR A 67 12.77 -6.28 1.50
C THR A 67 12.66 -5.83 0.05
N ALA A 68 12.98 -4.56 -0.20
CA ALA A 68 13.21 -4.05 -1.54
C ALA A 68 14.64 -3.48 -1.63
N ASP A 69 15.29 -3.70 -2.77
CA ASP A 69 16.60 -3.13 -3.05
C ASP A 69 16.44 -1.73 -3.65
N VAL A 70 17.06 -0.77 -3.01
CA VAL A 70 17.11 0.61 -3.48
C VAL A 70 18.48 0.87 -4.11
N GLN A 71 18.46 1.38 -5.33
CA GLN A 71 19.65 1.86 -6.03
C GLN A 71 19.53 3.36 -6.25
N VAL A 72 20.50 4.12 -5.78
CA VAL A 72 20.59 5.56 -6.01
C VAL A 72 21.84 5.84 -6.81
N GLU A 73 21.69 6.41 -7.97
CA GLU A 73 22.79 6.86 -8.81
C GLU A 73 22.89 8.38 -8.73
N VAL A 74 24.07 8.85 -8.29
CA VAL A 74 24.42 10.27 -8.30
C VAL A 74 25.42 10.49 -9.43
N GLY A 75 24.95 11.04 -10.51
CA GLY A 75 25.76 11.31 -11.70
C GLY A 75 26.12 12.78 -11.89
N LEU A 76 27.19 13.05 -12.62
CA LEU A 76 27.55 14.39 -13.04
C LEU A 76 26.68 14.84 -14.22
N ALA A 77 26.09 16.04 -14.11
CA ALA A 77 25.50 16.69 -15.27
C ALA A 77 26.57 17.03 -16.32
N ARG A 78 26.15 17.22 -17.58
CA ARG A 78 27.06 17.60 -18.65
C ARG A 78 27.81 18.88 -18.29
N GLY A 79 29.14 18.87 -18.41
CA GLY A 79 30.01 20.03 -18.07
C GLY A 79 30.42 20.16 -16.62
N ALA A 80 29.97 19.28 -15.71
CA ALA A 80 30.39 19.32 -14.30
C ALA A 80 31.78 18.66 -14.09
N SER A 81 32.56 19.20 -13.14
CA SER A 81 33.89 18.68 -12.79
C SER A 81 33.82 17.39 -11.97
N ARG A 82 34.72 16.44 -12.26
CA ARG A 82 34.85 15.17 -11.51
C ARG A 82 35.21 15.36 -10.04
N ALA A 83 35.94 16.45 -9.70
CA ALA A 83 36.30 16.78 -8.33
C ALA A 83 35.09 16.94 -7.40
N ARG A 84 33.87 17.09 -7.93
CA ARG A 84 32.64 17.22 -7.17
C ARG A 84 32.13 15.91 -6.57
N LEU A 85 32.60 14.75 -7.03
CA LEU A 85 32.16 13.43 -6.53
C LEU A 85 33.08 12.82 -5.49
N THR A 86 34.34 13.28 -5.39
CA THR A 86 35.39 12.56 -4.68
C THR A 86 35.17 12.57 -3.17
N ASP A 87 34.71 13.70 -2.59
CA ASP A 87 34.67 13.91 -1.14
C ASP A 87 33.25 14.08 -0.60
N LEU A 88 32.26 13.51 -1.31
CA LEU A 88 30.88 13.56 -0.88
C LEU A 88 30.57 12.48 0.14
N GLN A 89 30.06 12.91 1.29
CA GLN A 89 29.39 12.04 2.24
C GLN A 89 27.88 12.03 1.90
N LEU A 90 27.36 10.86 1.59
CA LEU A 90 25.98 10.67 1.15
C LEU A 90 25.19 10.02 2.28
N ARG A 91 24.03 10.59 2.61
CA ARG A 91 23.09 10.04 3.59
C ARG A 91 21.70 10.06 3.03
N GLU A 92 21.11 8.90 2.91
CA GLU A 92 19.70 8.78 2.48
C GLU A 92 18.76 9.03 3.65
N GLN A 93 17.65 9.69 3.38
CA GLN A 93 16.55 9.82 4.31
C GLN A 93 15.47 8.80 3.92
N ALA A 94 14.89 8.13 4.90
CA ALA A 94 13.80 7.21 4.70
C ALA A 94 12.83 7.31 5.87
N ALA A 95 11.56 7.08 5.60
CA ALA A 95 10.56 6.91 6.65
C ALA A 95 10.95 5.72 7.56
N VAL A 96 10.57 5.80 8.83
CA VAL A 96 10.89 4.77 9.82
C VAL A 96 10.31 3.42 9.44
N GLU A 97 9.19 3.42 8.76
CA GLU A 97 8.47 2.26 8.26
C GLU A 97 9.22 1.50 7.15
N LEU A 98 10.16 2.17 6.47
CA LEU A 98 11.04 1.56 5.46
C LEU A 98 12.39 1.14 6.02
N SER A 99 12.74 1.58 7.23
CA SER A 99 14.04 1.29 7.85
C SER A 99 13.93 0.47 9.14
N GLY A 100 12.72 0.28 9.66
CA GLY A 100 12.51 -0.32 10.99
C GLY A 100 13.17 0.47 12.10
N GLY A 101 13.36 1.80 11.92
CA GLY A 101 14.05 2.67 12.87
C GLY A 101 15.57 2.49 12.91
N ARG A 102 16.14 1.68 12.02
CA ARG A 102 17.59 1.42 11.95
C ARG A 102 18.26 2.29 10.88
N PRO A 103 19.51 2.69 11.08
CA PRO A 103 20.26 3.37 10.02
C PRO A 103 20.42 2.48 8.79
N LEU A 104 20.09 3.04 7.61
CA LEU A 104 20.30 2.36 6.35
C LEU A 104 21.80 2.22 6.08
N ARG A 105 22.24 1.00 5.81
CA ARG A 105 23.63 0.70 5.45
C ARG A 105 23.72 0.51 3.95
N ALA A 106 24.39 1.44 3.27
CA ALA A 106 24.55 1.40 1.83
C ALA A 106 25.93 0.88 1.43
N THR A 107 25.96 0.03 0.42
CA THR A 107 27.17 -0.25 -0.34
C THR A 107 27.37 0.89 -1.34
N VAL A 108 28.58 1.46 -1.37
CA VAL A 108 28.90 2.61 -2.22
C VAL A 108 29.93 2.19 -3.25
N ALA A 109 29.52 2.22 -4.52
CA ALA A 109 30.43 2.07 -5.66
C ALA A 109 30.75 3.45 -6.24
N ARG A 110 32.03 3.80 -6.33
CA ARG A 110 32.50 5.08 -6.88
C ARG A 110 33.07 4.84 -8.28
N GLU A 111 32.47 5.47 -9.25
CA GLU A 111 32.92 5.47 -10.65
C GLU A 111 33.42 6.87 -11.05
N PRO A 112 34.14 7.01 -12.14
CA PRO A 112 34.72 8.30 -12.55
C PRO A 112 33.69 9.43 -12.76
N ARG A 113 32.42 9.09 -13.05
CA ARG A 113 31.36 10.06 -13.36
C ARG A 113 30.08 9.85 -12.57
N ALA A 114 30.02 8.83 -11.71
CA ALA A 114 28.86 8.50 -10.91
C ALA A 114 29.25 7.90 -9.57
N VAL A 115 28.39 8.05 -8.59
CA VAL A 115 28.42 7.31 -7.33
C VAL A 115 27.14 6.54 -7.24
N ARG A 116 27.24 5.21 -7.08
CA ARG A 116 26.08 4.34 -6.89
C ARG A 116 26.00 3.89 -5.45
N LEU A 117 24.84 4.08 -4.85
CA LEU A 117 24.51 3.52 -3.56
C LEU A 117 23.50 2.40 -3.76
N ARG A 118 23.70 1.28 -3.08
CA ARG A 118 22.74 0.19 -2.99
C ARG A 118 22.50 -0.15 -1.55
N TYR A 119 21.24 -0.23 -1.16
CA TYR A 119 20.85 -0.59 0.20
C TYR A 119 19.47 -1.24 0.20
N PRO A 120 19.23 -2.22 1.10
CA PRO A 120 17.91 -2.78 1.31
C PRO A 120 17.06 -1.84 2.17
N VAL A 121 15.78 -1.75 1.87
CA VAL A 121 14.73 -1.24 2.75
C VAL A 121 13.83 -2.39 3.17
N GLN A 122 13.43 -2.39 4.43
CA GLN A 122 12.51 -3.40 4.97
C GLN A 122 11.20 -2.73 5.31
N ALA A 123 10.16 -3.06 4.56
CA ALA A 123 8.83 -2.53 4.77
C ALA A 123 8.21 -3.14 6.04
N THR A 124 7.98 -2.33 7.07
CA THR A 124 7.45 -2.79 8.36
C THR A 124 5.96 -2.54 8.51
N ARG A 125 5.41 -1.60 7.75
CA ARG A 125 3.99 -1.23 7.79
C ARG A 125 3.53 -0.85 6.39
N ARG A 126 2.28 -1.24 6.04
CA ARG A 126 1.68 -0.84 4.77
C ARG A 126 1.44 0.67 4.74
N GLY A 127 1.33 1.23 3.56
CA GLY A 127 1.12 2.66 3.36
C GLY A 127 1.96 3.24 2.24
N ARG A 128 1.99 4.56 2.16
CA ARG A 128 2.80 5.32 1.21
C ARG A 128 3.90 6.06 1.96
N TRP A 129 5.13 5.58 1.85
CA TRP A 129 6.22 6.03 2.69
C TRP A 129 7.27 6.80 1.90
N ALA A 130 7.74 7.89 2.49
CA ALA A 130 8.71 8.76 1.86
C ALA A 130 10.11 8.15 1.88
N LEU A 131 10.77 8.17 0.73
CA LEU A 131 12.18 7.82 0.52
C LEU A 131 12.89 9.00 -0.13
N GLY A 132 14.03 9.43 0.43
CA GLY A 132 14.71 10.65 0.03
C GLY A 132 14.21 11.89 0.80
N PRO A 133 14.78 13.07 0.50
CA PRO A 133 15.89 13.29 -0.45
C PRO A 133 17.25 12.76 0.04
N LEU A 134 18.20 12.62 -0.87
CA LEU A 134 19.58 12.29 -0.52
C LEU A 134 20.25 13.52 0.06
N VAL A 135 20.77 13.43 1.28
CA VAL A 135 21.56 14.48 1.91
C VAL A 135 23.01 14.29 1.54
N VAL A 136 23.58 15.31 0.94
CA VAL A 136 24.99 15.36 0.56
C VAL A 136 25.69 16.31 1.50
N THR A 137 26.75 15.81 2.10
CA THR A 137 27.64 16.63 2.95
C THR A 137 29.01 16.68 2.33
N ARG A 138 29.52 17.86 2.17
CA ARG A 138 30.90 18.11 1.77
C ARG A 138 31.64 18.81 2.89
N THR A 139 32.83 18.33 3.18
CA THR A 139 33.76 18.93 4.14
C THR A 139 34.96 19.43 3.36
N ASP A 140 35.51 20.59 3.68
CA ASP A 140 36.74 21.09 3.11
C ASP A 140 37.93 20.19 3.49
N PRO A 141 39.06 20.28 2.77
CA PRO A 141 40.26 19.45 3.07
C PRO A 141 40.81 19.63 4.46
N PHE A 142 40.55 20.77 5.10
CA PHE A 142 41.06 21.10 6.44
C PHE A 142 40.07 20.72 7.56
N GLY A 143 38.85 20.30 7.22
CA GLY A 143 37.83 19.92 8.18
C GLY A 143 37.16 21.11 8.93
N VAL A 144 37.44 22.35 8.55
CA VAL A 144 36.98 23.56 9.24
C VAL A 144 35.63 24.08 8.74
N ALA A 145 35.28 23.76 7.50
CA ALA A 145 34.02 24.14 6.89
C ALA A 145 33.25 22.93 6.35
N ARG A 146 31.94 22.95 6.52
CA ARG A 146 31.05 21.89 6.04
C ARG A 146 29.79 22.50 5.42
N VAL A 147 29.41 22.01 4.24
CA VAL A 147 28.15 22.35 3.57
C VAL A 147 27.30 21.10 3.45
N ARG A 148 26.02 21.28 3.69
CA ARG A 148 24.98 20.26 3.48
C ARG A 148 24.01 20.73 2.43
N ALA A 149 23.65 19.84 1.51
CA ALA A 149 22.63 20.08 0.51
C ALA A 149 21.77 18.82 0.31
N THR A 150 20.57 19.01 -0.21
CA THR A 150 19.71 17.90 -0.59
C THR A 150 19.75 17.70 -2.11
N LEU A 151 19.82 16.47 -2.55
CA LEU A 151 19.78 16.08 -3.96
C LEU A 151 18.59 15.18 -4.23
N GLY A 152 17.93 15.43 -5.37
CA GLY A 152 16.76 14.69 -5.80
C GLY A 152 15.50 15.07 -5.03
N ALA A 153 14.38 14.54 -5.50
CA ALA A 153 13.10 14.68 -4.86
C ALA A 153 12.89 13.63 -3.77
N ARG A 154 11.90 13.87 -2.92
CA ARG A 154 11.32 12.83 -2.08
C ARG A 154 10.41 11.98 -2.97
N GLU A 155 10.63 10.69 -2.99
CA GLU A 155 9.83 9.71 -3.73
C GLU A 155 8.96 8.94 -2.75
N THR A 156 7.83 8.44 -3.24
CA THR A 156 6.90 7.64 -2.44
C THR A 156 7.06 6.18 -2.80
N VAL A 157 7.35 5.35 -1.81
CA VAL A 157 7.36 3.89 -1.93
C VAL A 157 6.03 3.37 -1.43
N THR A 158 5.33 2.62 -2.28
CA THR A 158 4.06 2.00 -1.91
C THR A 158 4.32 0.65 -1.25
N VAL A 159 3.78 0.46 -0.06
CA VAL A 159 3.88 -0.78 0.70
C VAL A 159 2.50 -1.42 0.80
N TRP A 160 2.34 -2.57 0.17
CA TRP A 160 1.16 -3.42 0.24
C TRP A 160 1.10 -4.22 1.53
N PRO A 161 -0.09 -4.66 1.98
CA PRO A 161 -0.19 -5.53 3.15
C PRO A 161 0.58 -6.83 2.97
N SER A 162 0.85 -7.50 4.07
CA SER A 162 1.30 -8.90 4.03
C SER A 162 0.17 -9.75 3.48
N VAL A 163 0.48 -10.66 2.57
CA VAL A 163 -0.48 -11.60 2.00
C VAL A 163 0.06 -13.02 2.08
N VAL A 164 -0.84 -13.97 2.28
CA VAL A 164 -0.57 -15.40 2.34
C VAL A 164 -1.29 -16.06 1.17
N ASP A 165 -0.65 -17.03 0.54
CA ASP A 165 -1.28 -17.83 -0.50
C ASP A 165 -2.33 -18.76 0.15
N LEU A 166 -3.59 -18.50 -0.16
CA LEU A 166 -4.70 -19.25 0.37
C LEU A 166 -5.25 -20.21 -0.70
N PRO A 167 -5.45 -21.49 -0.37
CA PRO A 167 -6.08 -22.42 -1.29
C PRO A 167 -7.55 -22.06 -1.46
N VAL A 168 -8.03 -22.07 -2.71
CA VAL A 168 -9.45 -21.85 -3.00
C VAL A 168 -10.15 -23.21 -3.10
N PRO A 169 -11.09 -23.52 -2.19
CA PRO A 169 -11.79 -24.80 -2.22
C PRO A 169 -12.66 -24.93 -3.47
N ARG A 170 -12.77 -26.15 -3.99
CA ARG A 170 -13.59 -26.42 -5.19
C ARG A 170 -15.06 -26.07 -4.98
N GLU A 171 -15.56 -26.12 -3.75
CA GLU A 171 -16.94 -25.75 -3.38
C GLU A 171 -17.24 -24.25 -3.58
N LEU A 172 -16.20 -23.41 -3.50
CA LEU A 172 -16.31 -21.99 -3.89
C LEU A 172 -16.46 -21.85 -5.41
N LEU A 173 -15.86 -22.77 -6.16
CA LEU A 173 -15.76 -22.71 -7.61
C LEU A 173 -17.05 -23.20 -8.31
N VAL A 174 -17.83 -24.02 -7.63
CA VAL A 174 -19.08 -24.57 -8.18
C VAL A 174 -20.23 -23.66 -7.75
N ALA A 175 -20.82 -22.96 -8.70
CA ALA A 175 -22.14 -22.38 -8.47
C ALA A 175 -23.07 -23.56 -8.11
N GLU A 176 -23.55 -23.61 -6.85
CA GLU A 176 -24.70 -24.51 -6.58
C GLU A 176 -25.79 -24.17 -7.59
N PRO A 177 -26.36 -25.19 -8.28
CA PRO A 177 -27.51 -24.92 -9.12
C PRO A 177 -28.55 -24.25 -8.22
N GLU A 178 -28.96 -23.05 -8.63
CA GLU A 178 -29.99 -22.28 -7.95
C GLU A 178 -31.06 -23.25 -7.45
N ARG A 179 -31.38 -23.17 -6.15
CA ARG A 179 -32.62 -23.77 -5.65
C ARG A 179 -33.75 -23.10 -6.43
N SER A 180 -34.13 -23.71 -7.53
CA SER A 180 -35.23 -23.27 -8.36
C SER A 180 -36.44 -23.10 -7.45
N VAL A 181 -36.82 -21.86 -7.24
CA VAL A 181 -38.18 -21.56 -6.77
C VAL A 181 -39.09 -22.18 -7.82
N VAL A 182 -39.81 -23.20 -7.43
CA VAL A 182 -40.75 -23.94 -8.27
C VAL A 182 -41.71 -22.93 -8.89
N GLY A 183 -41.57 -22.67 -10.21
CA GLY A 183 -42.48 -21.82 -10.95
C GLY A 183 -41.89 -20.77 -11.90
N ALA A 184 -40.60 -20.44 -11.82
CA ALA A 184 -39.97 -19.53 -12.78
C ALA A 184 -39.21 -20.32 -13.86
N ARG A 185 -39.47 -20.00 -15.15
CA ARG A 185 -38.69 -20.53 -16.28
C ARG A 185 -37.22 -20.12 -16.05
N SER A 186 -36.33 -21.10 -15.85
CA SER A 186 -34.90 -20.87 -15.84
C SER A 186 -34.47 -20.20 -17.14
N PRO A 187 -33.74 -19.05 -17.09
CA PRO A 187 -33.09 -18.52 -18.29
C PRO A 187 -32.12 -19.59 -18.81
N ALA A 188 -32.00 -19.72 -20.12
CA ALA A 188 -31.01 -20.60 -20.71
C ALA A 188 -29.61 -20.14 -20.30
N PRO A 189 -28.63 -21.06 -20.15
CA PRO A 189 -27.26 -20.70 -19.78
C PRO A 189 -26.63 -19.62 -20.68
N ASP A 190 -27.10 -19.49 -21.90
CA ASP A 190 -26.68 -18.45 -22.86
C ASP A 190 -27.21 -17.04 -22.53
N ASP A 191 -28.27 -16.91 -21.74
CA ASP A 191 -28.87 -15.61 -21.41
C ASP A 191 -28.19 -14.93 -20.23
N ALA A 192 -27.47 -15.67 -19.39
CA ALA A 192 -26.74 -15.17 -18.20
C ALA A 192 -25.47 -14.34 -18.54
N ALA A 193 -24.98 -14.47 -19.77
CA ALA A 193 -23.79 -13.73 -20.25
C ALA A 193 -24.14 -12.49 -21.11
N LEU A 194 -25.38 -11.99 -21.03
CA LEU A 194 -25.87 -10.90 -21.85
C LEU A 194 -26.14 -9.67 -20.98
N ARG A 195 -25.58 -8.51 -21.37
CA ARG A 195 -25.84 -7.21 -20.75
C ARG A 195 -26.39 -6.21 -21.78
N ASP A 196 -27.05 -5.18 -21.33
CA ASP A 196 -27.53 -4.12 -22.19
C ASP A 196 -26.36 -3.36 -22.84
N TYR A 197 -26.55 -3.00 -24.12
CA TYR A 197 -25.57 -2.26 -24.90
C TYR A 197 -25.31 -0.88 -24.29
N ARG A 198 -24.06 -0.49 -24.26
CA ARG A 198 -23.64 0.86 -23.87
C ARG A 198 -22.95 1.55 -25.04
N VAL A 199 -23.07 2.86 -25.11
CA VAL A 199 -22.39 3.66 -26.13
C VAL A 199 -20.89 3.47 -26.00
N GLY A 200 -20.25 2.90 -27.04
CA GLY A 200 -18.84 2.52 -27.06
C GLY A 200 -18.57 1.02 -27.10
N ASP A 201 -19.59 0.18 -26.89
CA ASP A 201 -19.45 -1.27 -27.07
C ASP A 201 -19.29 -1.64 -28.54
N ASP A 202 -18.48 -2.68 -28.83
CA ASP A 202 -18.32 -3.21 -30.19
C ASP A 202 -19.59 -3.87 -30.67
N LEU A 203 -20.16 -3.32 -31.76
CA LEU A 203 -21.42 -3.83 -32.40
C LEU A 203 -21.28 -5.29 -32.89
N ARG A 204 -20.05 -5.79 -33.09
CA ARG A 204 -19.78 -7.17 -33.46
C ARG A 204 -20.14 -8.16 -32.33
N ARG A 205 -20.22 -7.65 -31.10
CA ARG A 205 -20.54 -8.43 -29.89
C ARG A 205 -22.02 -8.40 -29.53
N VAL A 206 -22.84 -7.74 -30.30
CA VAL A 206 -24.28 -7.70 -30.12
C VAL A 206 -24.90 -9.09 -30.37
N HIS A 207 -25.61 -9.57 -29.34
CA HIS A 207 -26.38 -10.83 -29.46
C HIS A 207 -27.74 -10.58 -30.11
N TRP A 208 -27.75 -10.59 -31.43
CA TRP A 208 -28.90 -10.24 -32.24
C TRP A 208 -30.21 -11.00 -31.89
N PRO A 209 -30.18 -12.33 -31.56
CA PRO A 209 -31.40 -13.05 -31.18
C PRO A 209 -32.05 -12.51 -29.90
N SER A 210 -31.26 -12.17 -28.88
CA SER A 210 -31.80 -11.62 -27.62
C SER A 210 -32.17 -10.16 -27.78
N SER A 211 -31.45 -9.38 -28.56
CA SER A 211 -31.82 -8.00 -28.88
C SER A 211 -33.14 -7.91 -29.60
N ALA A 212 -33.38 -8.82 -30.55
CA ALA A 212 -34.67 -8.87 -31.26
C ALA A 212 -35.85 -9.25 -30.35
N ARG A 213 -35.62 -10.08 -29.32
CA ARG A 213 -36.68 -10.48 -28.36
C ARG A 213 -37.01 -9.39 -27.35
N ARG A 214 -35.96 -8.63 -26.92
CA ARG A 214 -36.10 -7.60 -25.87
C ARG A 214 -36.43 -6.22 -26.43
N GLY A 215 -36.21 -6.00 -27.72
CA GLY A 215 -36.40 -4.69 -28.37
C GLY A 215 -35.27 -3.69 -28.09
N GLU A 216 -34.22 -4.11 -27.35
CA GLU A 216 -33.09 -3.29 -26.98
C GLU A 216 -31.81 -4.03 -27.35
N LEU A 217 -30.72 -3.28 -27.65
CA LEU A 217 -29.45 -3.87 -28.00
C LEU A 217 -28.83 -4.54 -26.77
N VAL A 218 -28.47 -5.82 -26.91
CA VAL A 218 -27.87 -6.64 -25.87
C VAL A 218 -26.53 -7.14 -26.38
N VAL A 219 -25.47 -6.98 -25.60
CA VAL A 219 -24.10 -7.34 -25.94
C VAL A 219 -23.67 -8.56 -25.13
N ARG A 220 -22.97 -9.50 -25.75
CA ARG A 220 -22.28 -10.55 -25.01
C ARG A 220 -21.25 -9.93 -24.07
N SER A 221 -21.43 -10.14 -22.77
CA SER A 221 -20.43 -9.83 -21.76
C SER A 221 -19.27 -10.86 -21.88
N ASP A 222 -18.02 -10.39 -21.88
CA ASP A 222 -16.84 -11.25 -21.77
C ASP A 222 -16.62 -11.75 -20.33
N GLU A 223 -17.56 -11.51 -19.44
CA GLU A 223 -17.51 -12.14 -18.13
C GLU A 223 -17.42 -13.64 -18.36
N ARG A 224 -16.35 -14.21 -17.82
CA ARG A 224 -16.05 -15.64 -17.95
C ARG A 224 -17.29 -16.42 -17.55
N ALA A 225 -18.06 -16.88 -18.56
CA ALA A 225 -19.33 -17.55 -18.37
C ALA A 225 -19.12 -18.74 -17.41
N GLY A 226 -19.76 -18.69 -16.24
CA GLY A 226 -19.73 -19.75 -15.24
C GLY A 226 -18.89 -19.47 -13.98
N MET A 227 -18.15 -18.35 -13.87
CA MET A 227 -17.44 -18.02 -12.64
C MET A 227 -18.27 -17.09 -11.75
N ARG A 228 -18.57 -17.55 -10.54
CA ARG A 228 -19.37 -16.81 -9.58
C ARG A 228 -18.59 -15.57 -9.08
N PRO A 229 -19.17 -14.36 -9.11
CA PRO A 229 -18.53 -13.20 -8.49
C PRO A 229 -18.30 -13.42 -6.99
N VAL A 230 -17.19 -12.89 -6.47
CA VAL A 230 -16.86 -12.92 -5.04
C VAL A 230 -16.69 -11.50 -4.55
N THR A 231 -17.44 -11.13 -3.52
CA THR A 231 -17.27 -9.86 -2.84
C THR A 231 -16.68 -10.09 -1.47
N VAL A 232 -15.48 -9.52 -1.24
CA VAL A 232 -14.83 -9.52 0.06
C VAL A 232 -15.24 -8.25 0.80
N LEU A 233 -15.92 -8.41 1.94
CA LEU A 233 -16.40 -7.34 2.79
C LEU A 233 -15.47 -7.19 3.99
N LEU A 234 -14.91 -6.00 4.21
CA LEU A 234 -13.95 -5.73 5.27
C LEU A 234 -14.50 -4.72 6.28
N ASP A 235 -14.94 -5.22 7.45
CA ASP A 235 -15.18 -4.38 8.61
C ASP A 235 -13.86 -3.91 9.22
N GLN A 236 -13.67 -2.58 9.27
CA GLN A 236 -12.42 -1.98 9.72
C GLN A 236 -12.47 -1.66 11.22
N PRO A 237 -11.70 -2.36 12.06
CA PRO A 237 -11.52 -1.96 13.46
C PRO A 237 -10.73 -0.66 13.59
N ALA A 238 -10.59 -0.18 14.81
CA ALA A 238 -9.70 0.92 15.15
C ALA A 238 -8.24 0.63 14.70
N PRO A 239 -7.46 1.68 14.43
CA PRO A 239 -6.06 1.53 14.02
C PRO A 239 -5.26 0.67 14.99
N GLY A 240 -4.49 -0.27 14.48
CA GLY A 240 -3.66 -1.18 15.27
C GLY A 240 -3.46 -2.55 14.60
N ASP A 241 -2.86 -3.49 15.35
CA ASP A 241 -2.51 -4.82 14.84
C ASP A 241 -3.74 -5.62 14.36
N ALA A 242 -4.88 -5.41 15.01
CA ALA A 242 -6.14 -6.04 14.60
C ALA A 242 -6.59 -5.58 13.21
N LEU A 243 -6.42 -4.31 12.89
CA LEU A 243 -6.70 -3.76 11.55
C LEU A 243 -5.75 -4.35 10.50
N GLU A 244 -4.46 -4.39 10.80
CA GLU A 244 -3.46 -4.94 9.89
C GLU A 244 -3.73 -6.43 9.61
N TRP A 245 -4.12 -7.19 10.63
CA TRP A 245 -4.49 -8.59 10.49
C TRP A 245 -5.73 -8.77 9.62
N CYS A 246 -6.80 -7.98 9.85
CA CYS A 246 -8.02 -8.02 9.05
C CYS A 246 -7.74 -7.68 7.57
N ILE A 247 -6.93 -6.65 7.33
CA ILE A 247 -6.56 -6.24 5.97
C ILE A 247 -5.72 -7.31 5.29
N SER A 248 -4.74 -7.90 5.99
CA SER A 248 -3.92 -8.98 5.43
C SER A 248 -4.77 -10.19 5.05
N LEU A 249 -5.76 -10.54 5.87
CA LEU A 249 -6.68 -11.63 5.57
C LEU A 249 -7.58 -11.29 4.38
N ALA A 250 -8.23 -10.13 4.39
CA ALA A 250 -9.12 -9.70 3.30
C ALA A 250 -8.37 -9.61 1.95
N ALA A 251 -7.16 -9.05 1.95
CA ALA A 251 -6.30 -9.01 0.78
C ALA A 251 -5.90 -10.40 0.30
N SER A 252 -5.54 -11.31 1.22
CA SER A 252 -5.19 -12.70 0.88
C SER A 252 -6.36 -13.45 0.25
N VAL A 253 -7.56 -13.31 0.83
CA VAL A 253 -8.79 -13.90 0.29
C VAL A 253 -9.13 -13.32 -1.09
N ALA A 254 -9.07 -12.00 -1.24
CA ALA A 254 -9.35 -11.34 -2.51
C ALA A 254 -8.37 -11.78 -3.61
N LEU A 255 -7.09 -11.90 -3.28
CA LEU A 255 -6.08 -12.38 -4.23
C LEU A 255 -6.25 -13.86 -4.58
N ALA A 256 -6.60 -14.69 -3.61
CA ALA A 256 -6.83 -16.13 -3.85
C ALA A 256 -8.02 -16.33 -4.80
N THR A 257 -9.15 -15.69 -4.53
CA THR A 257 -10.36 -15.79 -5.37
C THR A 257 -10.14 -15.17 -6.76
N HIS A 258 -9.47 -14.02 -6.84
CA HIS A 258 -9.07 -13.44 -8.12
C HIS A 258 -8.12 -14.34 -8.90
N GLY A 259 -7.11 -14.92 -8.24
CA GLY A 259 -6.15 -15.86 -8.83
C GLY A 259 -6.81 -17.15 -9.34
N ALA A 260 -7.89 -17.60 -8.71
CA ALA A 260 -8.72 -18.71 -9.17
C ALA A 260 -9.62 -18.34 -10.36
N GLY A 261 -9.64 -17.07 -10.76
CA GLY A 261 -10.37 -16.57 -11.92
C GLY A 261 -11.75 -16.00 -11.64
N HIS A 262 -12.14 -15.88 -10.37
CA HIS A 262 -13.42 -15.25 -10.00
C HIS A 262 -13.33 -13.73 -10.18
N PRO A 263 -14.38 -13.09 -10.75
CA PRO A 263 -14.55 -11.65 -10.61
C PRO A 263 -14.59 -11.31 -9.11
N THR A 264 -13.61 -10.55 -8.63
CA THR A 264 -13.44 -10.31 -7.19
C THR A 264 -13.49 -8.83 -6.90
N HIS A 265 -14.34 -8.43 -5.98
CA HIS A 265 -14.44 -7.06 -5.45
C HIS A 265 -14.05 -7.03 -3.98
N LEU A 266 -13.42 -5.93 -3.56
CA LEU A 266 -13.09 -5.68 -2.16
C LEU A 266 -13.79 -4.41 -1.71
N LEU A 267 -14.74 -4.55 -0.77
CA LEU A 267 -15.44 -3.43 -0.16
C LEU A 267 -14.81 -3.11 1.20
N THR A 268 -14.48 -1.84 1.41
CA THR A 268 -13.66 -1.40 2.55
C THR A 268 -14.25 -0.21 3.30
N GLY A 269 -15.53 0.14 3.11
CA GLY A 269 -16.20 1.25 3.80
C GLY A 269 -15.64 2.65 3.50
N THR A 270 -14.63 2.74 2.70
CA THR A 270 -14.20 4.02 2.15
C THR A 270 -15.08 4.31 0.95
N ALA A 271 -15.92 5.35 1.05
CA ALA A 271 -16.67 5.83 -0.10
C ALA A 271 -15.65 6.17 -1.20
N THR A 272 -15.58 5.35 -2.23
CA THR A 272 -15.00 5.79 -3.50
C THR A 272 -15.95 6.86 -4.04
N ASP A 273 -15.43 8.06 -4.25
CA ASP A 273 -16.21 9.21 -4.77
C ASP A 273 -16.86 8.95 -6.14
N ASP A 274 -16.61 7.81 -6.74
CA ASP A 274 -17.21 7.39 -8.00
C ASP A 274 -17.85 5.98 -7.92
N PRO A 275 -19.14 5.90 -7.59
CA PRO A 275 -19.87 4.64 -7.61
C PRO A 275 -20.01 4.02 -9.03
N HIS A 276 -19.68 4.76 -10.09
CA HIS A 276 -19.69 4.24 -11.46
C HIS A 276 -18.38 3.54 -11.83
N ALA A 277 -17.26 3.88 -11.22
CA ALA A 277 -15.97 3.22 -11.46
C ALA A 277 -15.96 1.76 -10.97
N ALA A 278 -16.74 1.45 -9.94
CA ALA A 278 -16.88 0.10 -9.41
C ALA A 278 -17.66 -0.86 -10.34
N ARG A 279 -18.35 -0.33 -11.35
CA ARG A 279 -19.25 -1.11 -12.23
C ARG A 279 -18.62 -1.61 -13.53
N LEU A 280 -17.39 -1.18 -13.86
CA LEU A 280 -16.92 -1.33 -15.26
C LEU A 280 -16.12 -2.59 -15.52
N GLU A 281 -15.31 -3.08 -14.59
CA GLU A 281 -14.59 -4.36 -14.68
C GLU A 281 -14.18 -4.82 -13.28
N ALA A 282 -14.14 -6.14 -13.05
CA ALA A 282 -13.56 -6.65 -11.82
C ALA A 282 -12.10 -6.18 -11.68
N PRO A 283 -11.72 -5.60 -10.52
CA PRO A 283 -10.39 -5.02 -10.34
C PRO A 283 -9.31 -6.07 -10.50
N GLY A 284 -8.20 -5.68 -11.12
CA GLY A 284 -7.03 -6.53 -11.24
C GLY A 284 -6.27 -6.66 -9.90
N ARG A 285 -5.30 -7.58 -9.84
CA ARG A 285 -4.48 -7.85 -8.65
C ARG A 285 -3.91 -6.58 -8.00
N GLN A 286 -3.38 -5.65 -8.80
CA GLN A 286 -2.80 -4.40 -8.29
C GLN A 286 -3.85 -3.51 -7.65
N GLN A 287 -4.99 -3.34 -8.30
CA GLN A 287 -6.08 -2.51 -7.80
C GLN A 287 -6.67 -3.04 -6.48
N LEU A 288 -6.79 -4.37 -6.34
CA LEU A 288 -7.21 -5.01 -5.08
C LEU A 288 -6.24 -4.69 -3.93
N LEU A 289 -4.95 -4.72 -4.19
CA LEU A 289 -3.94 -4.39 -3.18
C LEU A 289 -3.87 -2.89 -2.91
N ASP A 290 -3.94 -2.05 -3.95
CA ASP A 290 -3.90 -0.59 -3.81
C ASP A 290 -5.08 -0.06 -2.98
N ALA A 291 -6.27 -0.67 -3.11
CA ALA A 291 -7.43 -0.35 -2.29
C ALA A 291 -7.20 -0.55 -0.78
N THR A 292 -6.22 -1.36 -0.40
CA THR A 292 -5.90 -1.62 1.01
C THR A 292 -4.82 -0.70 1.58
N VAL A 293 -4.05 0.02 0.74
CA VAL A 293 -2.85 0.75 1.16
C VAL A 293 -3.16 1.87 2.15
N ASP A 294 -4.21 2.63 1.87
CA ASP A 294 -4.51 3.87 2.59
C ASP A 294 -5.62 3.69 3.67
N LEU A 295 -6.02 2.44 3.98
CA LEU A 295 -7.02 2.18 5.02
C LEU A 295 -6.46 2.51 6.40
N THR A 296 -7.13 3.39 7.12
CA THR A 296 -6.70 3.85 8.44
C THR A 296 -7.50 3.25 9.60
N GLY A 297 -8.56 2.49 9.29
CA GLY A 297 -9.50 1.99 10.29
C GLY A 297 -10.54 3.03 10.70
N GLN A 298 -11.51 2.59 11.47
CA GLN A 298 -12.58 3.45 11.98
C GLN A 298 -12.25 3.88 13.43
N PRO A 299 -12.66 5.08 13.87
CA PRO A 299 -12.31 5.60 15.19
C PRO A 299 -12.90 4.77 16.34
N ASP A 300 -14.08 4.20 16.13
CA ASP A 300 -14.79 3.39 17.14
C ASP A 300 -15.71 2.35 16.48
N ALA A 301 -16.33 1.51 17.30
CA ALA A 301 -17.20 0.42 16.85
C ALA A 301 -18.49 0.93 16.18
N ALA A 302 -19.01 2.10 16.58
CA ALA A 302 -20.21 2.66 15.98
C ALA A 302 -19.94 3.16 14.56
N ALA A 303 -18.80 3.82 14.35
CA ALA A 303 -18.36 4.23 13.03
C ALA A 303 -18.06 3.03 12.12
N ALA A 304 -17.46 1.96 12.67
CA ALA A 304 -17.22 0.72 11.94
C ALA A 304 -18.54 0.05 11.50
N GLU A 305 -19.52 -0.04 12.40
CA GLU A 305 -20.84 -0.59 12.07
C GLU A 305 -21.57 0.27 11.03
N ALA A 306 -21.50 1.60 11.12
CA ALA A 306 -22.10 2.51 10.14
C ALA A 306 -21.45 2.36 8.76
N ALA A 307 -20.13 2.23 8.68
CA ALA A 307 -19.40 1.97 7.46
C ALA A 307 -19.79 0.62 6.84
N LEU A 308 -19.85 -0.44 7.64
CA LEU A 308 -20.30 -1.77 7.21
C LEU A 308 -21.72 -1.75 6.65
N LEU A 309 -22.65 -1.02 7.30
CA LEU A 309 -24.01 -0.87 6.80
C LEU A 309 -24.07 -0.14 5.45
N ALA A 310 -23.17 0.79 5.21
CA ALA A 310 -23.04 1.45 3.91
C ALA A 310 -22.51 0.49 2.84
N GLU A 311 -21.51 -0.33 3.16
CA GLU A 311 -20.99 -1.36 2.27
C GLU A 311 -22.04 -2.40 1.89
N ILE A 312 -22.82 -2.89 2.87
CA ILE A 312 -23.89 -3.86 2.63
C ILE A 312 -24.93 -3.31 1.64
N ARG A 313 -25.23 -2.02 1.72
CA ARG A 313 -26.14 -1.38 0.74
C ARG A 313 -25.57 -1.33 -0.67
N GLY A 314 -24.24 -1.26 -0.80
CA GLY A 314 -23.54 -1.25 -2.08
C GLY A 314 -23.28 -2.65 -2.68
N LEU A 315 -23.59 -3.73 -1.95
CA LEU A 315 -23.30 -5.09 -2.41
C LEU A 315 -23.93 -5.44 -3.75
N ASP A 316 -25.18 -5.04 -3.96
CA ASP A 316 -25.93 -5.36 -5.20
C ASP A 316 -25.32 -4.64 -6.41
N ASP A 317 -24.73 -3.48 -6.18
CA ASP A 317 -24.03 -2.72 -7.22
C ASP A 317 -22.67 -3.38 -7.57
N ALA A 318 -22.03 -4.03 -6.62
CA ALA A 318 -20.71 -4.63 -6.82
C ALA A 318 -20.76 -5.96 -7.59
N ASP A 319 -21.77 -6.81 -7.35
CA ASP A 319 -21.81 -8.17 -7.88
C ASP A 319 -23.09 -8.56 -8.64
N GLY A 320 -23.97 -7.57 -8.90
CA GLY A 320 -25.23 -7.81 -9.61
C GLY A 320 -26.23 -8.70 -8.86
N GLY A 321 -26.06 -8.85 -7.55
CA GLY A 321 -27.01 -9.58 -6.70
C GLY A 321 -26.83 -11.10 -6.62
N SER A 322 -25.83 -11.71 -7.29
CA SER A 322 -25.68 -13.16 -7.39
C SER A 322 -24.35 -13.73 -6.84
N GLY A 323 -23.50 -12.88 -6.28
CA GLY A 323 -22.17 -13.24 -5.83
C GLY A 323 -22.10 -14.07 -4.55
N LEU A 324 -20.89 -14.56 -4.21
CA LEU A 324 -20.57 -15.05 -2.88
C LEU A 324 -20.01 -13.90 -2.06
N VAL A 325 -20.48 -13.72 -0.84
CA VAL A 325 -19.92 -12.75 0.11
C VAL A 325 -19.00 -13.45 1.08
N ILE A 326 -17.74 -12.98 1.16
CA ILE A 326 -16.77 -13.41 2.16
C ILE A 326 -16.48 -12.21 3.05
N ALA A 327 -16.91 -12.24 4.31
CA ALA A 327 -16.84 -11.11 5.21
C ALA A 327 -15.79 -11.33 6.31
N VAL A 328 -14.91 -10.33 6.48
CA VAL A 328 -13.99 -10.22 7.63
C VAL A 328 -14.59 -9.18 8.57
N LEU A 329 -15.15 -9.63 9.67
CA LEU A 329 -16.01 -8.84 10.56
C LEU A 329 -15.43 -8.74 11.97
N GLY A 330 -15.72 -7.63 12.65
CA GLY A 330 -15.64 -7.54 14.10
C GLY A 330 -16.93 -7.96 14.80
N PRO A 331 -16.99 -7.82 16.14
CA PRO A 331 -18.25 -7.90 16.88
C PRO A 331 -19.22 -6.84 16.38
N GLN A 332 -20.42 -7.23 15.98
CA GLN A 332 -21.44 -6.35 15.42
C GLN A 332 -22.56 -6.06 16.41
N GLY A 333 -23.13 -4.87 16.35
CA GLY A 333 -24.36 -4.52 17.04
C GLY A 333 -25.60 -5.18 16.42
N PRO A 334 -26.79 -4.94 16.99
CA PRO A 334 -28.04 -5.53 16.47
C PRO A 334 -28.35 -5.15 15.03
N ALA A 335 -28.05 -3.91 14.62
CA ALA A 335 -28.32 -3.41 13.27
C ALA A 335 -27.39 -4.08 12.23
N GLY A 336 -26.09 -4.16 12.50
CA GLY A 336 -25.11 -4.83 11.64
C GLY A 336 -25.43 -6.32 11.50
N ARG A 337 -25.77 -7.00 12.61
CA ARG A 337 -26.15 -8.41 12.57
C ARG A 337 -27.42 -8.66 11.76
N ALA A 338 -28.43 -7.77 11.85
CA ALA A 338 -29.66 -7.88 11.08
C ALA A 338 -29.42 -7.65 9.57
N ALA A 339 -28.62 -6.64 9.22
CA ALA A 339 -28.24 -6.36 7.84
C ALA A 339 -27.48 -7.53 7.19
N LEU A 340 -26.47 -8.07 7.89
CA LEU A 340 -25.73 -9.24 7.41
C LEU A 340 -26.64 -10.48 7.28
N ALA A 341 -27.57 -10.69 8.20
CA ALA A 341 -28.54 -11.77 8.09
C ALA A 341 -29.46 -11.62 6.87
N GLY A 342 -29.75 -10.38 6.46
CA GLY A 342 -30.47 -10.09 5.22
C GLY A 342 -29.72 -10.51 3.97
N VAL A 343 -28.40 -10.33 3.92
CA VAL A 343 -27.53 -10.72 2.80
C VAL A 343 -27.67 -12.22 2.48
N SER A 344 -27.76 -13.08 3.48
CA SER A 344 -27.85 -14.53 3.28
C SER A 344 -29.17 -15.01 2.67
N GLN A 345 -30.19 -14.16 2.60
CA GLN A 345 -31.47 -14.49 1.96
C GLN A 345 -31.35 -14.49 0.42
N THR A 346 -30.42 -13.72 -0.11
CA THR A 346 -30.23 -13.56 -1.56
C THR A 346 -28.97 -14.27 -2.07
N ARG A 347 -27.94 -14.45 -1.22
CA ARG A 347 -26.65 -14.99 -1.62
C ARG A 347 -25.96 -15.75 -0.48
N PRO A 348 -25.11 -16.75 -0.75
CA PRO A 348 -24.35 -17.42 0.29
C PRO A 348 -23.32 -16.49 0.89
N GLY A 349 -23.13 -16.61 2.20
CA GLY A 349 -22.18 -15.83 2.97
C GLY A 349 -21.22 -16.73 3.75
N TRP A 350 -19.95 -16.32 3.75
CA TRP A 350 -18.90 -16.87 4.61
C TRP A 350 -18.35 -15.74 5.46
N ALA A 351 -18.26 -15.95 6.75
CA ALA A 351 -17.82 -14.91 7.66
C ALA A 351 -16.71 -15.40 8.58
N LEU A 352 -15.69 -14.56 8.70
CA LEU A 352 -14.72 -14.63 9.77
C LEU A 352 -15.03 -13.53 10.76
N VAL A 353 -15.40 -13.89 11.99
CA VAL A 353 -15.70 -12.96 13.06
C VAL A 353 -14.48 -12.84 13.95
N ARG A 354 -13.92 -11.64 14.04
CA ARG A 354 -12.78 -11.31 14.88
C ARG A 354 -13.21 -11.25 16.34
N GLY A 355 -12.52 -11.99 17.19
CA GLY A 355 -12.70 -11.99 18.65
C GLY A 355 -12.36 -13.34 19.28
N SER A 356 -12.12 -13.34 20.58
CA SER A 356 -11.92 -14.57 21.35
C SER A 356 -13.24 -15.30 21.60
N ALA A 357 -13.17 -16.54 22.03
CA ALA A 357 -14.36 -17.31 22.44
C ALA A 357 -15.09 -16.69 23.63
N ASP A 358 -14.37 -15.93 24.46
CA ASP A 358 -14.90 -15.24 25.65
C ASP A 358 -15.53 -13.88 25.30
N ASP A 359 -15.36 -13.39 24.08
CA ASP A 359 -16.02 -12.16 23.61
C ASP A 359 -17.50 -12.46 23.32
N GLU A 360 -18.37 -12.01 24.21
CA GLU A 360 -19.81 -12.23 24.10
C GLU A 360 -20.41 -11.63 22.84
N ASN A 361 -19.94 -10.44 22.41
CA ASN A 361 -20.44 -9.77 21.21
C ASN A 361 -19.98 -10.47 19.93
N ALA A 362 -18.73 -10.91 19.86
CA ALA A 362 -18.23 -11.71 18.76
C ALA A 362 -18.96 -13.05 18.67
N THR A 363 -19.16 -13.71 19.81
CA THR A 363 -19.91 -14.97 19.90
C THR A 363 -21.37 -14.81 19.51
N ALA A 364 -22.04 -13.72 19.95
CA ALA A 364 -23.40 -13.40 19.54
C ALA A 364 -23.50 -13.13 18.03
N THR A 365 -22.55 -12.40 17.46
CA THR A 365 -22.47 -12.14 16.03
C THR A 365 -22.30 -13.45 15.26
N ALA A 366 -21.34 -14.28 15.62
CA ALA A 366 -21.11 -15.56 14.98
C ALA A 366 -22.33 -16.50 15.05
N ARG A 367 -23.00 -16.53 16.21
CA ARG A 367 -24.21 -17.35 16.42
C ARG A 367 -25.36 -16.89 15.52
N GLN A 368 -25.60 -15.58 15.45
CA GLN A 368 -26.67 -15.02 14.65
C GLN A 368 -26.44 -15.26 13.15
N LEU A 369 -25.23 -15.07 12.67
CA LEU A 369 -24.86 -15.34 11.27
C LEU A 369 -25.01 -16.82 10.90
N ARG A 370 -24.58 -17.75 11.78
CA ARG A 370 -24.81 -19.19 11.56
C ARG A 370 -26.29 -19.54 11.47
N ARG A 371 -27.14 -18.94 12.32
CA ARG A 371 -28.62 -19.13 12.23
C ARG A 371 -29.20 -18.56 10.93
N ALA A 372 -28.59 -17.52 10.36
CA ALA A 372 -28.96 -16.95 9.09
C ALA A 372 -28.41 -17.75 7.88
N GLY A 373 -27.67 -18.83 8.11
CA GLY A 373 -27.14 -19.69 7.02
C GLY A 373 -25.74 -19.36 6.57
N TRP A 374 -25.02 -18.44 7.23
CA TRP A 374 -23.61 -18.17 6.96
C TRP A 374 -22.73 -19.31 7.45
N ARG A 375 -21.66 -19.62 6.70
CA ARG A 375 -20.53 -20.38 7.24
C ARG A 375 -19.65 -19.44 8.06
N VAL A 376 -19.45 -19.74 9.33
CA VAL A 376 -18.81 -18.78 10.26
C VAL A 376 -17.70 -19.43 11.08
N VAL A 377 -16.54 -18.78 11.07
CA VAL A 377 -15.42 -19.07 11.98
C VAL A 377 -15.16 -17.83 12.84
N GLN A 378 -14.82 -18.04 14.11
CA GLN A 378 -14.34 -17.02 15.02
C GLN A 378 -12.83 -17.18 15.20
N ALA A 379 -12.09 -16.07 15.15
CA ALA A 379 -10.64 -16.06 15.33
C ALA A 379 -10.16 -14.79 16.03
N GLU A 380 -9.12 -14.92 16.83
CA GLU A 380 -8.46 -13.80 17.46
C GLU A 380 -7.57 -13.06 16.44
N PRO A 381 -7.40 -11.73 16.56
CA PRO A 381 -6.41 -10.99 15.82
C PRO A 381 -5.01 -11.57 16.07
N GLY A 382 -4.24 -11.75 15.00
CA GLY A 382 -2.92 -12.38 15.08
C GLY A 382 -2.93 -13.91 14.93
N ALA A 383 -4.10 -14.56 14.88
CA ALA A 383 -4.18 -15.96 14.52
C ALA A 383 -3.61 -16.21 13.11
N ASP A 384 -3.05 -17.41 12.91
CA ASP A 384 -2.53 -17.79 11.61
C ASP A 384 -3.61 -17.70 10.52
N LEU A 385 -3.31 -16.99 9.43
CA LEU A 385 -4.29 -16.68 8.40
C LEU A 385 -4.67 -17.93 7.61
N GLU A 386 -3.70 -18.78 7.30
CA GLU A 386 -3.93 -20.01 6.54
C GLU A 386 -4.77 -21.00 7.37
N ALA A 387 -4.42 -21.24 8.61
CA ALA A 387 -5.19 -22.09 9.51
C ALA A 387 -6.61 -21.55 9.74
N THR A 388 -6.77 -20.24 9.82
CA THR A 388 -8.08 -19.60 9.97
C THR A 388 -8.94 -19.77 8.72
N TRP A 389 -8.34 -19.65 7.54
CA TRP A 389 -9.00 -19.90 6.28
C TRP A 389 -9.41 -21.36 6.11
N TRP A 390 -8.53 -22.31 6.46
CA TRP A 390 -8.84 -23.74 6.44
C TRP A 390 -10.04 -24.09 7.33
N ARG A 391 -10.12 -23.52 8.52
CA ARG A 391 -11.31 -23.71 9.40
C ARG A 391 -12.59 -23.18 8.77
N LEU A 392 -12.52 -22.05 8.06
CA LEU A 392 -13.68 -21.44 7.40
C LEU A 392 -14.13 -22.29 6.18
N THR A 393 -13.18 -22.84 5.44
CA THR A 393 -13.46 -23.59 4.20
C THR A 393 -13.79 -25.06 4.44
N GLY A 394 -13.59 -25.57 5.65
CA GLY A 394 -13.90 -26.95 6.02
C GLY A 394 -12.86 -27.96 5.53
N GLY A 395 -11.68 -27.51 5.12
CA GLY A 395 -10.53 -28.38 4.86
C GLY A 395 -9.96 -28.93 6.18
N ALA A 396 -9.55 -30.19 6.19
CA ALA A 396 -8.68 -30.70 7.25
C ALA A 396 -7.29 -30.09 7.05
N ALA A 397 -6.72 -29.56 8.13
CA ALA A 397 -5.34 -29.06 8.13
C ALA A 397 -4.35 -30.19 7.96
#